data_2c8e1021d11154b3d5b8d2b82a96eea8
#
_entry.id   2c8e1021d11154b3d5b8d2b82a96eea8
#
_cell.length_a   1.000
_cell.length_b   1.000
_cell.length_c   1.000
_cell.angle_alpha   90.00
_cell.angle_beta   90.00
_cell.angle_gamma   90.00
#
_symmetry.space_group_name_H-M   'P 1'
#
loop_
_entity.id
_entity.type
_entity.pdbx_description
1 polymer ?
#
loop_
_entity_poly.entity_id
_entity_poly.type
_entity_poly.pdbx_seq_one_letter_code
_entity_poly.pdbx_strand_id
1 'polypeptide(L)'
;NQRAFGLLQVTNAVSGISNGVVLITVPWIVLELTGSAAKAGLLAALSSLPGIVVSPVVGGLIDRFGRRAISMFSDVMSMVSVLMFLVVNAVGDLTYSWILVIAVLGACFDPAGYTARKALIPNAATASGIEINSANGRHEGIFAIGWMVGPAIGSACIQFSGPMLAFAV
;
A
#
# COMPACT_ATOMS: atom_id res chain seq x y z
N ASN A 1 -23.08 -14.71 0.09
CA ASN A 1 -22.78 -14.12 1.40
C ASN A 1 -22.23 -12.70 1.20
N GLN A 2 -23.11 -11.70 1.27
CA GLN A 2 -22.76 -10.27 1.06
C GLN A 2 -21.59 -9.80 1.94
N ARG A 3 -21.35 -10.45 3.09
CA ARG A 3 -20.24 -10.15 3.98
C ARG A 3 -18.87 -10.41 3.33
N ALA A 4 -18.75 -11.43 2.47
CA ALA A 4 -17.45 -11.74 1.83
C ALA A 4 -17.00 -10.61 0.90
N PHE A 5 -17.92 -10.09 0.08
CA PHE A 5 -17.63 -8.96 -0.80
C PHE A 5 -17.37 -7.68 0.01
N GLY A 6 -18.18 -7.41 1.04
CA GLY A 6 -18.00 -6.26 1.92
C GLY A 6 -16.63 -6.25 2.59
N LEU A 7 -16.19 -7.36 3.18
CA LEU A 7 -14.86 -7.47 3.80
C LEU A 7 -13.73 -7.24 2.80
N LEU A 8 -13.86 -7.78 1.57
CA LEU A 8 -12.89 -7.53 0.51
C LEU A 8 -12.81 -6.04 0.15
N GLN A 9 -13.94 -5.32 0.14
CA GLN A 9 -13.95 -3.89 -0.15
C GLN A 9 -13.38 -3.05 1.00
N VAL A 10 -13.59 -3.45 2.25
CA VAL A 10 -12.99 -2.77 3.41
C VAL A 10 -11.47 -2.87 3.36
N THR A 11 -10.92 -4.08 3.16
CA THR A 11 -9.47 -4.27 3.00
C THR A 11 -8.92 -3.47 1.82
N ASN A 12 -9.65 -3.42 0.71
CA ASN A 12 -9.27 -2.66 -0.47
C ASN A 12 -9.24 -1.14 -0.21
N ALA A 13 -10.26 -0.62 0.50
CA ALA A 13 -10.31 0.79 0.89
C ALA A 13 -9.16 1.18 1.82
N VAL A 14 -8.92 0.38 2.86
CA VAL A 14 -7.82 0.61 3.81
C VAL A 14 -6.48 0.58 3.09
N SER A 15 -6.24 -0.40 2.21
CA SER A 15 -5.03 -0.48 1.41
C SER A 15 -4.85 0.74 0.48
N GLY A 16 -5.94 1.19 -0.17
CA GLY A 16 -5.91 2.40 -1.01
C GLY A 16 -5.54 3.66 -0.21
N ILE A 17 -6.15 3.85 0.95
CA ILE A 17 -5.86 4.98 1.85
C ILE A 17 -4.39 4.91 2.33
N SER A 18 -3.95 3.76 2.84
CA SER A 18 -2.59 3.59 3.35
C SER A 18 -1.54 3.87 2.27
N ASN A 19 -1.73 3.34 1.07
CA ASN A 19 -0.83 3.62 -0.06
C ASN A 19 -0.81 5.11 -0.42
N GLY A 20 -1.96 5.78 -0.37
CA GLY A 20 -2.04 7.22 -0.60
C GLY A 20 -1.34 8.04 0.50
N VAL A 21 -1.45 7.64 1.76
CA VAL A 21 -0.71 8.27 2.88
C VAL A 21 0.79 8.11 2.69
N VAL A 22 1.27 6.90 2.41
CA VAL A 22 2.69 6.60 2.19
C VAL A 22 3.25 7.38 1.00
N LEU A 23 2.47 7.51 -0.08
CA LEU A 23 2.85 8.24 -1.30
C LEU A 23 3.29 9.68 -1.02
N ILE A 24 2.64 10.37 -0.09
CA ILE A 24 3.00 11.75 0.24
C ILE A 24 3.98 11.83 1.42
N THR A 25 3.79 10.97 2.43
CA THR A 25 4.54 11.05 3.68
C THR A 25 6.01 10.69 3.50
N VAL A 26 6.33 9.64 2.74
CA VAL A 26 7.72 9.18 2.60
C VAL A 26 8.58 10.19 1.82
N PRO A 27 8.16 10.73 0.65
CA PRO A 27 8.90 11.79 -0.01
C PRO A 27 9.02 13.07 0.83
N TRP A 28 7.98 13.39 1.62
CA TRP A 28 8.01 14.54 2.53
C TRP A 28 9.11 14.40 3.58
N ILE A 29 9.20 13.25 4.26
CA ILE A 29 10.24 12.98 5.24
C ILE A 29 11.63 13.11 4.61
N VAL A 30 11.82 12.58 3.39
CA VAL A 30 13.10 12.71 2.67
C VAL A 30 13.42 14.18 2.40
N LEU A 31 12.45 14.97 1.98
CA LEU A 31 12.64 16.39 1.72
C LEU A 31 13.00 17.14 3.01
N GLU A 32 12.29 16.88 4.10
CA GLU A 32 12.53 17.49 5.40
C GLU A 32 13.91 17.10 5.98
N LEU A 33 14.28 15.84 5.86
CA LEU A 33 15.55 15.32 6.38
C LEU A 33 16.77 15.78 5.57
N THR A 34 16.63 15.90 4.25
CA THR A 34 17.79 16.10 3.35
C THR A 34 17.80 17.47 2.68
N GLY A 35 16.70 18.22 2.71
CA GLY A 35 16.54 19.47 1.94
C GLY A 35 16.58 19.28 0.42
N SER A 36 16.52 18.04 -0.08
CA SER A 36 16.77 17.71 -1.49
C SER A 36 15.54 17.10 -2.18
N ALA A 37 14.90 17.88 -3.05
CA ALA A 37 13.83 17.38 -3.92
C ALA A 37 14.32 16.29 -4.88
N ALA A 38 15.59 16.33 -5.29
CA ALA A 38 16.17 15.29 -6.13
C ALA A 38 16.22 13.93 -5.41
N LYS A 39 16.56 13.88 -4.11
CA LYS A 39 16.54 12.65 -3.31
C LYS A 39 15.12 12.13 -3.11
N ALA A 40 14.14 12.99 -2.91
CA ALA A 40 12.74 12.60 -2.82
C ALA A 40 12.22 12.02 -4.15
N GLY A 41 12.57 12.64 -5.27
CA GLY A 41 12.26 12.14 -6.60
C GLY A 41 12.95 10.81 -6.93
N LEU A 42 14.21 10.64 -6.55
CA LEU A 42 14.93 9.38 -6.71
C LEU A 42 14.29 8.25 -5.90
N LEU A 43 13.89 8.52 -4.66
CA LEU A 43 13.15 7.57 -3.84
C LEU A 43 11.85 7.14 -4.51
N ALA A 44 11.05 8.08 -5.01
CA ALA A 44 9.80 7.78 -5.71
C ALA A 44 10.04 6.91 -6.96
N ALA A 45 11.07 7.24 -7.74
CA ALA A 45 11.47 6.45 -8.91
C ALA A 45 11.90 5.03 -8.54
N LEU A 46 12.77 4.87 -7.53
CA LEU A 46 13.23 3.56 -7.09
C LEU A 46 12.12 2.72 -6.45
N SER A 47 11.17 3.34 -5.75
CA SER A 47 10.01 2.64 -5.20
C SER A 47 9.01 2.17 -6.25
N SER A 48 9.05 2.70 -7.49
CA SER A 48 8.21 2.20 -8.58
C SER A 48 8.77 0.96 -9.29
N LEU A 49 10.09 0.72 -9.22
CA LEU A 49 10.75 -0.39 -9.89
C LEU A 49 10.29 -1.78 -9.42
N PRO A 50 10.10 -2.03 -8.11
CA PRO A 50 9.61 -3.32 -7.64
C PRO A 50 8.30 -3.74 -8.28
N GLY A 51 7.37 -2.79 -8.51
CA GLY A 51 6.12 -3.05 -9.20
C GLY A 51 6.31 -3.67 -10.59
N ILE A 52 7.28 -3.18 -11.33
CA ILE A 52 7.60 -3.68 -12.68
C ILE A 52 8.20 -5.09 -12.62
N VAL A 53 9.12 -5.32 -11.67
CA VAL A 53 9.86 -6.59 -11.56
C VAL A 53 8.99 -7.69 -10.93
N VAL A 54 8.21 -7.36 -9.91
CA VAL A 54 7.43 -8.33 -9.12
C VAL A 54 6.14 -8.73 -9.85
N SER A 55 5.49 -7.81 -10.57
CA SER A 55 4.19 -8.05 -11.23
C SER A 55 4.14 -9.30 -12.11
N PRO A 56 5.15 -9.62 -12.95
CA PRO A 56 5.12 -10.83 -13.76
C PRO A 56 5.15 -12.13 -12.96
N VAL A 57 5.74 -12.11 -11.75
CA VAL A 57 5.92 -13.29 -10.90
C VAL A 57 4.70 -13.53 -9.99
N VAL A 58 3.95 -12.48 -9.70
CA VAL A 58 2.80 -12.52 -8.77
C VAL A 58 1.76 -13.55 -9.18
N GLY A 59 1.46 -13.67 -10.47
CA GLY A 59 0.50 -14.66 -10.97
C GLY A 59 0.88 -16.10 -10.54
N GLY A 60 2.13 -16.49 -10.79
CA GLY A 60 2.64 -17.80 -10.39
C GLY A 60 2.65 -18.03 -8.87
N LEU A 61 2.93 -17.00 -8.08
CA LEU A 61 2.84 -17.08 -6.62
C LEU A 61 1.39 -17.27 -6.15
N ILE A 62 0.45 -16.55 -6.76
CA ILE A 62 -0.99 -16.69 -6.47
C ILE A 62 -1.49 -18.09 -6.82
N ASP A 63 -1.07 -18.64 -7.96
CA ASP A 63 -1.47 -20.00 -8.39
C ASP A 63 -0.91 -21.06 -7.44
N ARG A 64 0.30 -20.88 -6.94
CA ARG A 64 0.97 -21.84 -6.04
C ARG A 64 0.49 -21.77 -4.59
N PHE A 65 0.31 -20.58 -4.04
CA PHE A 65 0.01 -20.37 -2.61
C PHE A 65 -1.43 -19.96 -2.33
N GLY A 66 -2.18 -19.61 -3.37
CA GLY A 66 -3.57 -19.17 -3.27
C GLY A 66 -3.73 -17.67 -3.07
N ARG A 67 -4.82 -17.14 -3.63
CA ARG A 67 -5.13 -15.69 -3.66
C ARG A 67 -5.23 -15.07 -2.27
N ARG A 68 -5.88 -15.78 -1.33
CA ARG A 68 -6.09 -15.28 0.04
C ARG A 68 -4.77 -15.21 0.81
N ALA A 69 -3.93 -16.26 0.71
CA ALA A 69 -2.66 -16.29 1.40
C ALA A 69 -1.72 -15.17 0.94
N ILE A 70 -1.61 -14.97 -0.38
CA ILE A 70 -0.77 -13.91 -0.96
C ILE A 70 -1.29 -12.53 -0.56
N SER A 71 -2.62 -12.28 -0.60
CA SER A 71 -3.19 -11.01 -0.14
C SER A 71 -2.84 -10.72 1.31
N MET A 72 -3.08 -11.67 2.21
CA MET A 72 -2.79 -11.51 3.64
C MET A 72 -1.30 -11.34 3.92
N PHE A 73 -0.45 -12.11 3.26
CA PHE A 73 1.01 -12.00 3.39
C PHE A 73 1.50 -10.62 2.95
N SER A 74 1.00 -10.14 1.81
CA SER A 74 1.33 -8.81 1.30
C SER A 74 0.90 -7.71 2.27
N ASP A 75 -0.32 -7.77 2.78
CA ASP A 75 -0.83 -6.77 3.73
C ASP A 75 -0.01 -6.75 5.03
N VAL A 76 0.39 -7.93 5.54
CA VAL A 76 1.28 -8.03 6.71
C VAL A 76 2.66 -7.45 6.42
N MET A 77 3.24 -7.74 5.26
CA MET A 77 4.56 -7.22 4.88
C MET A 77 4.54 -5.70 4.68
N SER A 78 3.49 -5.17 4.05
CA SER A 78 3.30 -3.72 3.92
C SER A 78 3.16 -3.06 5.29
N MET A 79 2.38 -3.65 6.20
CA MET A 79 2.27 -3.17 7.59
C MET A 79 3.63 -3.19 8.31
N VAL A 80 4.39 -4.28 8.19
CA VAL A 80 5.74 -4.38 8.79
C VAL A 80 6.65 -3.30 8.22
N SER A 81 6.62 -3.04 6.92
CA SER A 81 7.42 -1.99 6.28
C SER A 81 7.09 -0.61 6.85
N VAL A 82 5.80 -0.29 7.02
CA VAL A 82 5.36 0.98 7.63
C VAL A 82 5.81 1.08 9.09
N LEU A 83 5.65 0.00 9.87
CA LEU A 83 6.10 -0.03 11.27
C LEU A 83 7.63 0.12 11.40
N MET A 84 8.40 -0.36 10.41
CA MET A 84 9.86 -0.20 10.41
C MET A 84 10.29 1.27 10.40
N PHE A 85 9.54 2.18 9.75
CA PHE A 85 9.82 3.63 9.86
C PHE A 85 9.75 4.11 11.31
N LEU A 86 8.71 3.68 12.05
CA LEU A 86 8.54 4.06 13.45
C LEU A 86 9.63 3.47 14.34
N VAL A 87 9.97 2.19 14.13
CA VAL A 87 10.99 1.49 14.91
C VAL A 87 12.36 2.12 14.69
N VAL A 88 12.76 2.33 13.44
CA VAL A 88 14.07 2.93 13.12
C VAL A 88 14.17 4.34 13.67
N ASN A 89 13.09 5.13 13.59
CA ASN A 89 13.06 6.47 14.18
C ASN A 89 13.12 6.46 15.71
N ALA A 90 12.59 5.43 16.35
CA ALA A 90 12.60 5.32 17.83
C ALA A 90 13.93 4.81 18.40
N VAL A 91 14.64 3.94 17.66
CA VAL A 91 15.88 3.29 18.12
C VAL A 91 17.13 4.06 17.72
N GLY A 92 17.07 4.87 16.67
CA GLY A 92 18.20 5.62 16.16
C GLY A 92 17.78 6.72 15.20
N ASP A 93 18.76 7.31 14.52
CA ASP A 93 18.48 8.34 13.53
C ASP A 93 17.97 7.73 12.21
N LEU A 94 16.79 8.14 11.80
CA LEU A 94 16.22 7.79 10.52
C LEU A 94 17.01 8.48 9.39
N THR A 95 17.90 7.74 8.75
CA THR A 95 18.70 8.27 7.65
C THR A 95 18.03 8.05 6.29
N TYR A 96 18.46 8.82 5.27
CA TYR A 96 17.98 8.64 3.89
C TYR A 96 18.12 7.19 3.39
N SER A 97 19.22 6.52 3.74
CA SER A 97 19.46 5.14 3.33
C SER A 97 18.45 4.17 3.95
N TRP A 98 18.09 4.34 5.22
CA TRP A 98 17.05 3.55 5.87
C TRP A 98 15.68 3.77 5.22
N ILE A 99 15.33 5.03 4.97
CA ILE A 99 14.07 5.38 4.30
C ILE A 99 14.00 4.69 2.93
N LEU A 100 15.07 4.77 2.14
CA LEU A 100 15.14 4.17 0.82
C LEU A 100 14.94 2.65 0.87
N VAL A 101 15.67 1.96 1.76
CA VAL A 101 15.59 0.50 1.91
C VAL A 101 14.17 0.08 2.32
N ILE A 102 13.59 0.71 3.34
CA ILE A 102 12.26 0.37 3.84
C ILE A 102 11.20 0.63 2.77
N ALA A 103 11.25 1.77 2.08
CA ALA A 103 10.28 2.13 1.05
C ALA A 103 10.34 1.17 -0.16
N VAL A 104 11.53 0.82 -0.63
CA VAL A 104 11.71 -0.12 -1.76
C VAL A 104 11.26 -1.52 -1.37
N LEU A 105 11.61 -2.00 -0.15
CA LEU A 105 11.14 -3.30 0.34
C LEU A 105 9.62 -3.34 0.46
N GLY A 106 8.99 -2.31 1.03
CA GLY A 106 7.53 -2.19 1.11
C GLY A 106 6.87 -2.25 -0.26
N ALA A 107 7.41 -1.50 -1.22
CA ALA A 107 6.91 -1.46 -2.59
C ALA A 107 7.01 -2.81 -3.34
N CYS A 108 7.79 -3.78 -2.86
CA CYS A 108 7.82 -5.13 -3.42
C CYS A 108 6.53 -5.92 -3.15
N PHE A 109 5.82 -5.61 -2.07
CA PHE A 109 4.66 -6.39 -1.64
C PHE A 109 3.34 -5.83 -2.16
N ASP A 110 3.22 -4.53 -2.38
CA ASP A 110 1.97 -3.87 -2.79
C ASP A 110 1.36 -4.44 -4.08
N PRO A 111 2.14 -4.70 -5.17
CA PRO A 111 1.58 -5.27 -6.39
C PRO A 111 1.00 -6.68 -6.17
N ALA A 112 1.62 -7.48 -5.30
CA ALA A 112 1.15 -8.81 -4.98
C ALA A 112 -0.20 -8.78 -4.24
N GLY A 113 -0.35 -7.90 -3.25
CA GLY A 113 -1.58 -7.70 -2.50
C GLY A 113 -2.73 -7.21 -3.39
N TYR A 114 -2.48 -6.19 -4.18
CA TYR A 114 -3.46 -5.64 -5.12
C TYR A 114 -3.94 -6.70 -6.13
N THR A 115 -3.01 -7.41 -6.78
CA THR A 115 -3.33 -8.45 -7.76
C THR A 115 -4.09 -9.61 -7.13
N ALA A 116 -3.67 -10.05 -5.93
CA ALA A 116 -4.33 -11.13 -5.21
C ALA A 116 -5.76 -10.76 -4.78
N ARG A 117 -5.99 -9.54 -4.29
CA ARG A 117 -7.34 -9.02 -3.97
C ARG A 117 -8.22 -8.96 -5.22
N LYS A 118 -7.69 -8.47 -6.32
CA LYS A 118 -8.41 -8.41 -7.60
C LYS A 118 -8.80 -9.82 -8.09
N ALA A 119 -7.92 -10.80 -7.92
CA ALA A 119 -8.20 -12.19 -8.24
C ALA A 119 -9.27 -12.84 -7.34
N LEU A 120 -9.59 -12.28 -6.17
CA LEU A 120 -10.68 -12.75 -5.29
C LEU A 120 -12.05 -12.22 -5.70
N ILE A 121 -12.14 -11.18 -6.54
CA ILE A 121 -13.40 -10.54 -6.92
C ILE A 121 -14.41 -11.53 -7.52
N PRO A 122 -14.05 -12.42 -8.48
CA PRO A 122 -15.04 -13.36 -9.05
C PRO A 122 -15.70 -14.24 -8.00
N ASN A 123 -14.92 -14.79 -7.07
CA ASN A 123 -15.44 -15.66 -6.01
C ASN A 123 -16.35 -14.87 -5.03
N ALA A 124 -15.93 -13.66 -4.67
CA ALA A 124 -16.70 -12.79 -3.77
C ALA A 124 -18.00 -12.28 -4.42
N ALA A 125 -17.96 -11.97 -5.71
CA ALA A 125 -19.11 -11.54 -6.50
C ALA A 125 -20.14 -12.67 -6.61
N THR A 126 -19.73 -13.87 -7.01
CA THR A 126 -20.58 -15.07 -7.09
C THR A 126 -21.21 -15.40 -5.73
N ALA A 127 -20.41 -15.40 -4.66
CA ALA A 127 -20.91 -15.66 -3.31
C ALA A 127 -21.91 -14.62 -2.79
N SER A 128 -21.90 -13.42 -3.37
CA SER A 128 -22.75 -12.28 -2.97
C SER A 128 -23.90 -12.01 -3.95
N GLY A 129 -23.97 -12.73 -5.07
CA GLY A 129 -25.00 -12.53 -6.11
C GLY A 129 -24.83 -11.19 -6.85
N ILE A 130 -23.61 -10.68 -6.94
CA ILE A 130 -23.29 -9.40 -7.60
C ILE A 130 -22.76 -9.73 -9.00
N GLU A 131 -23.18 -8.97 -10.00
CA GLU A 131 -22.69 -9.07 -11.38
C GLU A 131 -21.21 -8.68 -11.42
N ILE A 132 -20.39 -9.44 -12.16
CA ILE A 132 -18.92 -9.34 -12.14
C ILE A 132 -18.39 -7.95 -12.55
N ASN A 133 -19.02 -7.32 -13.56
CA ASN A 133 -18.59 -5.99 -14.01
C ASN A 133 -18.88 -4.93 -12.94
N SER A 134 -20.04 -5.04 -12.27
CA SER A 134 -20.40 -4.18 -11.13
C SER A 134 -19.44 -4.39 -9.96
N ALA A 135 -19.05 -5.64 -9.66
CA ALA A 135 -18.11 -5.96 -8.60
C ALA A 135 -16.72 -5.39 -8.90
N ASN A 136 -16.23 -5.52 -10.11
CA ASN A 136 -14.95 -4.94 -10.56
C ASN A 136 -15.00 -3.40 -10.49
N GLY A 137 -16.05 -2.77 -11.02
CA GLY A 137 -16.19 -1.32 -10.98
C GLY A 137 -16.22 -0.76 -9.56
N ARG A 138 -16.93 -1.43 -8.63
CA ARG A 138 -16.94 -1.05 -7.21
C ARG A 138 -15.56 -1.21 -6.56
N HIS A 139 -14.85 -2.29 -6.88
CA HIS A 139 -13.52 -2.56 -6.34
C HIS A 139 -12.52 -1.48 -6.77
N GLU A 140 -12.46 -1.19 -8.06
CA GLU A 140 -11.58 -0.15 -8.60
C GLU A 140 -11.95 1.24 -8.08
N GLY A 141 -13.25 1.56 -8.05
CA GLY A 141 -13.72 2.87 -7.55
C GLY A 141 -13.39 3.09 -6.07
N ILE A 142 -13.58 2.07 -5.23
CA ILE A 142 -13.25 2.16 -3.80
C ILE A 142 -11.74 2.32 -3.59
N PHE A 143 -10.91 1.58 -4.32
CA PHE A 143 -9.47 1.73 -4.26
C PHE A 143 -9.03 3.13 -4.71
N ALA A 144 -9.56 3.61 -5.84
CA ALA A 144 -9.24 4.94 -6.38
C ALA A 144 -9.62 6.07 -5.42
N ILE A 145 -10.80 5.97 -4.78
CA ILE A 145 -11.22 6.95 -3.76
C ILE A 145 -10.27 6.90 -2.56
N GLY A 146 -9.94 5.71 -2.07
CA GLY A 146 -8.99 5.55 -0.96
C GLY A 146 -7.62 6.15 -1.30
N TRP A 147 -7.11 5.85 -2.49
CA TRP A 147 -5.83 6.35 -2.99
C TRP A 147 -5.82 7.86 -3.20
N MET A 148 -6.96 8.48 -3.54
CA MET A 148 -7.12 9.93 -3.67
C MET A 148 -7.25 10.62 -2.30
N VAL A 149 -7.95 10.00 -1.35
CA VAL A 149 -8.16 10.54 0.01
C VAL A 149 -6.92 10.38 0.89
N GLY A 150 -6.13 9.33 0.67
CA GLY A 150 -4.91 9.04 1.43
C GLY A 150 -3.92 10.22 1.52
N PRO A 151 -3.54 10.86 0.42
CA PRO A 151 -2.66 12.03 0.46
C PRO A 151 -3.21 13.19 1.29
N ALA A 152 -4.52 13.42 1.27
CA ALA A 152 -5.15 14.47 2.09
C ALA A 152 -5.05 14.13 3.59
N ILE A 153 -5.29 12.86 3.96
CA ILE A 153 -5.10 12.38 5.34
C ILE A 153 -3.64 12.49 5.74
N GLY A 154 -2.71 12.00 4.91
CA GLY A 154 -1.27 12.07 5.17
C GLY A 154 -0.79 13.51 5.37
N SER A 155 -1.21 14.42 4.51
CA SER A 155 -0.87 15.86 4.62
C SER A 155 -1.42 16.49 5.90
N ALA A 156 -2.66 16.17 6.28
CA ALA A 156 -3.25 16.63 7.52
C ALA A 156 -2.49 16.07 8.74
N CYS A 157 -2.14 14.80 8.74
CA CYS A 157 -1.34 14.20 9.81
C CYS A 157 0.05 14.86 9.93
N ILE A 158 0.72 15.11 8.80
CA ILE A 158 2.01 15.83 8.77
C ILE A 158 1.87 17.23 9.40
N GLN A 159 0.82 17.96 9.04
CA GLN A 159 0.61 19.33 9.51
C GLN A 159 0.30 19.40 11.01
N PHE A 160 -0.54 18.52 11.53
CA PHE A 160 -1.02 18.60 12.91
C PHE A 160 -0.19 17.80 13.91
N SER A 161 0.48 16.72 13.48
CA SER A 161 1.09 15.76 14.38
C SER A 161 2.52 15.34 13.98
N GLY A 162 3.00 15.87 12.88
CA GLY A 162 4.31 15.52 12.31
C GLY A 162 4.29 14.25 11.45
N PRO A 163 5.32 14.06 10.61
CA PRO A 163 5.32 13.02 9.59
C PRO A 163 5.34 11.59 10.15
N MET A 164 5.91 11.38 11.34
CA MET A 164 5.97 10.04 11.94
C MET A 164 4.59 9.53 12.37
N LEU A 165 3.69 10.40 12.83
CA LEU A 165 2.34 10.01 13.23
C LEU A 165 1.44 9.69 12.03
N ALA A 166 1.77 10.15 10.82
CA ALA A 166 1.07 9.75 9.61
C ALA A 166 1.19 8.25 9.30
N PHE A 167 2.21 7.58 9.83
CA PHE A 167 2.36 6.12 9.71
C PHE A 167 1.58 5.32 10.76
N ALA A 168 1.00 5.97 11.75
CA ALA A 168 0.20 5.32 12.79
C ALA A 168 -1.30 5.28 12.46
N VAL A 169 -1.71 5.93 11.36
CA VAL A 169 -3.08 6.00 10.85
C VAL A 169 -3.30 4.97 9.76
#